data_5818f8404277324fd650cb0d4ea4a360
#
_entry.id   5818f8404277324fd650cb0d4ea4a360
#
_cell.length_a   1.000
_cell.length_b   1.000
_cell.length_c   1.000
_cell.angle_alpha   90.00
_cell.angle_beta   90.00
_cell.angle_gamma   90.00
#
_symmetry.space_group_name_H-M   'P 1'
#
loop_
_entity.id
_entity.type
_entity.pdbx_description
1 polymer ?
#
loop_
_entity_poly.entity_id
_entity_poly.type
_entity_poly.pdbx_seq_one_letter_code
_entity_poly.pdbx_strand_id
1 'polypeptide(L)'
;MFRFSVRPNRAHMIDWREWGEDAFEEARGQGKLVVLFIAAFWCGFCQRMDETALSDDETIALLNAFFIPIRVEESQRPDVDLRYNQNGWPTIAVLTPDGGHLFTVNYMDTDPFVDLLVKTVTQFQSDKEGLMAAATYPALAAPQDGTEPPALSPELVGEIAGMVEGMADHEHGGYGTHFKFLHTEANEFLLYLYETGGESTYLDHVTFTLDKMLQSLTFHAKDGGFYRYSSQSDWNEPHPEKLLEDQATLVSNFLRLYLITGDPARRESAEGLIDYLNSTLLDGDSGAFFGCQDYVRPVEQTDAEGEPLPIISVIDEYIYCDANARAAVAFLDAWWILGREDCRERALQILEVLWRDLRAPDGGTYHYVDREPQAPGMLTDATATGIAFLKAYSVLHDEEYLDRAKELAGDILRMHRSPDGGFFDISQKGPANLQVPIAELPQNAAVASFFVRLADLSGDTNHREEAVWALKRFPGAHRQFGAFAAGFGQALARLLTLPLIVTINGSAGSPEVRSLAQAATTQLGHGDVVVKFRDAPNAGSAWAEIRLGGSSFGPISEPSQLTPDGIGALEPR
;
A
#
# COMPACT_ATOMS: atom_id res chain seq x y z
N MET A 1 -0.46 -21.05 9.03
CA MET A 1 -1.36 -22.19 8.68
C MET A 1 -1.96 -21.94 7.31
N PHE A 2 -2.02 -22.95 6.39
CA PHE A 2 -2.60 -22.75 5.07
C PHE A 2 -4.08 -22.40 5.14
N ARG A 3 -4.51 -21.51 4.28
CA ARG A 3 -5.91 -21.11 4.11
C ARG A 3 -6.48 -21.76 2.86
N PHE A 4 -7.72 -22.17 2.96
CA PHE A 4 -8.50 -22.77 1.87
C PHE A 4 -9.87 -22.10 1.82
N SER A 5 -10.64 -22.34 0.76
CA SER A 5 -12.03 -21.90 0.71
C SER A 5 -12.77 -22.33 1.97
N VAL A 6 -13.63 -21.43 2.49
CA VAL A 6 -14.51 -21.72 3.64
C VAL A 6 -15.65 -22.70 3.30
N ARG A 7 -15.80 -23.01 2.01
CA ARG A 7 -16.76 -24.00 1.53
C ARG A 7 -16.13 -25.39 1.56
N PRO A 8 -16.94 -26.48 1.52
CA PRO A 8 -16.45 -27.84 1.50
C PRO A 8 -15.45 -28.07 0.36
N ASN A 9 -14.23 -28.48 0.69
CA ASN A 9 -13.17 -28.77 -0.27
C ASN A 9 -12.21 -29.84 0.30
N ARG A 10 -11.37 -30.39 -0.57
CA ARG A 10 -10.35 -31.39 -0.24
C ARG A 10 -8.92 -30.92 -0.57
N ALA A 11 -8.74 -29.64 -0.92
CA ALA A 11 -7.44 -29.06 -1.26
C ALA A 11 -6.41 -29.23 -0.13
N HIS A 12 -6.87 -29.33 1.12
CA HIS A 12 -6.03 -29.62 2.30
C HIS A 12 -5.41 -31.04 2.31
N MET A 13 -5.85 -31.95 1.41
CA MET A 13 -5.27 -33.30 1.26
C MET A 13 -4.01 -33.30 0.37
N ILE A 14 -3.72 -32.19 -0.28
CA ILE A 14 -2.44 -31.97 -0.96
C ILE A 14 -1.39 -31.68 0.13
N ASP A 15 -0.22 -32.30 0.01
CA ASP A 15 0.89 -32.18 0.96
C ASP A 15 1.61 -30.83 0.76
N TRP A 16 0.94 -29.72 1.09
CA TRP A 16 1.45 -28.37 0.93
C TRP A 16 2.66 -28.09 1.83
N ARG A 17 3.65 -27.38 1.28
CA ARG A 17 4.78 -26.78 2.02
C ARG A 17 4.60 -25.28 2.05
N GLU A 18 5.14 -24.67 3.09
CA GLU A 18 5.36 -23.22 3.12
C GLU A 18 6.55 -22.85 2.22
N TRP A 19 6.58 -21.61 1.75
CA TRP A 19 7.73 -21.10 1.01
C TRP A 19 8.93 -20.99 1.95
N GLY A 20 9.95 -21.76 1.70
CA GLY A 20 11.16 -21.79 2.53
C GLY A 20 12.23 -22.69 1.94
N GLU A 21 13.46 -22.60 2.46
CA GLU A 21 14.59 -23.40 1.99
C GLU A 21 14.31 -24.91 2.11
N ASP A 22 13.63 -25.33 3.20
CA ASP A 22 13.30 -26.73 3.46
C ASP A 22 12.51 -27.37 2.29
N ALA A 23 11.56 -26.63 1.70
CA ALA A 23 10.78 -27.11 0.57
C ALA A 23 11.65 -27.32 -0.69
N PHE A 24 12.59 -26.43 -0.94
CA PHE A 24 13.52 -26.56 -2.06
C PHE A 24 14.61 -27.61 -1.80
N GLU A 25 15.06 -27.80 -0.56
CA GLU A 25 15.94 -28.91 -0.19
C GLU A 25 15.23 -30.26 -0.40
N GLU A 26 13.96 -30.37 -0.02
CA GLU A 26 13.14 -31.56 -0.29
C GLU A 26 13.01 -31.81 -1.80
N ALA A 27 12.74 -30.75 -2.59
CA ALA A 27 12.62 -30.84 -4.05
C ALA A 27 13.94 -31.34 -4.70
N ARG A 28 15.07 -30.81 -4.29
CA ARG A 28 16.41 -31.25 -4.74
C ARG A 28 16.67 -32.69 -4.32
N GLY A 29 16.40 -33.03 -3.05
CA GLY A 29 16.64 -34.36 -2.49
C GLY A 29 15.80 -35.47 -3.16
N GLN A 30 14.56 -35.15 -3.51
CA GLN A 30 13.66 -36.07 -4.21
C GLN A 30 13.76 -35.97 -5.75
N GLY A 31 14.44 -34.95 -6.28
CA GLY A 31 14.55 -34.72 -7.72
C GLY A 31 13.20 -34.40 -8.38
N LYS A 32 12.29 -33.75 -7.67
CA LYS A 32 10.94 -33.39 -8.11
C LYS A 32 10.85 -31.92 -8.50
N LEU A 33 9.98 -31.58 -9.45
CA LEU A 33 9.59 -30.20 -9.73
C LEU A 33 8.77 -29.62 -8.57
N VAL A 34 8.79 -28.29 -8.45
CA VAL A 34 7.93 -27.56 -7.52
C VAL A 34 6.70 -27.05 -8.26
N VAL A 35 5.51 -27.21 -7.66
CA VAL A 35 4.29 -26.49 -8.06
C VAL A 35 4.00 -25.44 -6.99
N LEU A 36 4.23 -24.18 -7.35
CA LEU A 36 3.92 -23.04 -6.50
C LEU A 36 2.51 -22.55 -6.82
N PHE A 37 1.63 -22.59 -5.83
CA PHE A 37 0.28 -22.04 -5.90
C PHE A 37 0.20 -20.77 -5.05
N ILE A 38 0.06 -19.61 -5.70
CA ILE A 38 -0.14 -18.32 -5.02
C ILE A 38 -1.62 -17.99 -5.06
N ALA A 39 -2.20 -17.90 -3.88
CA ALA A 39 -3.59 -17.53 -3.67
C ALA A 39 -3.66 -16.16 -3.01
N ALA A 40 -4.79 -15.48 -3.15
CA ALA A 40 -5.17 -14.38 -2.27
C ALA A 40 -6.44 -14.78 -1.51
N PHE A 41 -6.54 -14.42 -0.25
CA PHE A 41 -7.68 -14.76 0.62
C PHE A 41 -9.01 -14.39 0.00
N TRP A 42 -9.08 -13.23 -0.59
CA TRP A 42 -10.23 -12.63 -1.24
C TRP A 42 -10.43 -13.06 -2.71
N CYS A 43 -9.63 -13.97 -3.24
CA CYS A 43 -9.67 -14.37 -4.64
C CYS A 43 -10.72 -15.46 -4.90
N GLY A 44 -11.86 -15.11 -5.47
CA GLY A 44 -12.94 -16.06 -5.78
C GLY A 44 -12.52 -17.20 -6.73
N PHE A 45 -11.61 -16.97 -7.69
CA PHE A 45 -11.05 -18.02 -8.53
C PHE A 45 -10.10 -18.96 -7.78
N CYS A 46 -9.39 -18.47 -6.76
CA CYS A 46 -8.57 -19.30 -5.88
C CYS A 46 -9.46 -20.23 -5.05
N GLN A 47 -10.52 -19.68 -4.46
CA GLN A 47 -11.52 -20.44 -3.71
C GLN A 47 -12.21 -21.49 -4.60
N ARG A 48 -12.57 -21.13 -5.83
CA ARG A 48 -13.13 -22.07 -6.81
C ARG A 48 -12.17 -23.21 -7.15
N MET A 49 -10.87 -22.96 -7.31
CA MET A 49 -9.89 -24.03 -7.51
C MET A 49 -9.77 -24.94 -6.30
N ASP A 50 -9.81 -24.41 -5.08
CA ASP A 50 -9.84 -25.21 -3.86
C ASP A 50 -11.04 -26.17 -3.85
N GLU A 51 -12.22 -25.70 -4.26
CA GLU A 51 -13.47 -26.45 -4.27
C GLU A 51 -13.56 -27.48 -5.42
N THR A 52 -12.79 -27.27 -6.51
CA THR A 52 -12.87 -28.09 -7.73
C THR A 52 -11.53 -28.78 -8.06
N ALA A 53 -10.67 -28.17 -8.86
CA ALA A 53 -9.46 -28.78 -9.40
C ALA A 53 -8.48 -29.28 -8.31
N LEU A 54 -8.31 -28.53 -7.21
CA LEU A 54 -7.46 -28.94 -6.09
C LEU A 54 -8.14 -29.94 -5.12
N SER A 55 -9.43 -30.20 -5.30
CA SER A 55 -10.19 -31.22 -4.57
C SER A 55 -10.39 -32.53 -5.34
N ASP A 56 -9.92 -32.59 -6.58
CA ASP A 56 -10.01 -33.77 -7.42
C ASP A 56 -9.00 -34.86 -6.99
N ASP A 57 -9.44 -36.12 -7.01
CA ASP A 57 -8.63 -37.28 -6.56
C ASP A 57 -7.35 -37.47 -7.38
N GLU A 58 -7.43 -37.26 -8.71
CA GLU A 58 -6.27 -37.42 -9.60
C GLU A 58 -5.28 -36.28 -9.42
N THR A 59 -5.77 -35.05 -9.29
CA THR A 59 -4.94 -33.86 -8.99
C THR A 59 -4.18 -34.04 -7.68
N ILE A 60 -4.86 -34.44 -6.60
CA ILE A 60 -4.25 -34.69 -5.29
C ILE A 60 -3.17 -35.77 -5.41
N ALA A 61 -3.48 -36.88 -6.08
CA ALA A 61 -2.52 -37.96 -6.25
C ALA A 61 -1.29 -37.56 -7.07
N LEU A 62 -1.47 -36.79 -8.16
CA LEU A 62 -0.38 -36.33 -9.01
C LEU A 62 0.53 -35.33 -8.27
N LEU A 63 -0.04 -34.35 -7.60
CA LEU A 63 0.72 -33.35 -6.85
C LEU A 63 1.56 -33.99 -5.74
N ASN A 64 0.97 -34.86 -4.94
CA ASN A 64 1.66 -35.54 -3.84
C ASN A 64 2.74 -36.52 -4.33
N ALA A 65 2.49 -37.23 -5.44
CA ALA A 65 3.43 -38.24 -5.92
C ALA A 65 4.61 -37.61 -6.69
N PHE A 66 4.39 -36.65 -7.54
CA PHE A 66 5.36 -36.22 -8.56
C PHE A 66 5.93 -34.80 -8.36
N PHE A 67 5.35 -34.00 -7.47
CA PHE A 67 5.78 -32.62 -7.24
C PHE A 67 6.08 -32.37 -5.75
N ILE A 68 6.69 -31.23 -5.47
CA ILE A 68 6.68 -30.60 -4.15
C ILE A 68 5.72 -29.41 -4.26
N PRO A 69 4.48 -29.54 -3.78
CA PRO A 69 3.51 -28.45 -3.80
C PRO A 69 3.82 -27.44 -2.71
N ILE A 70 3.93 -26.17 -3.11
CA ILE A 70 4.11 -25.02 -2.22
C ILE A 70 2.88 -24.13 -2.34
N ARG A 71 2.27 -23.76 -1.20
CA ARG A 71 1.16 -22.81 -1.17
C ARG A 71 1.58 -21.53 -0.50
N VAL A 72 1.28 -20.41 -1.13
CA VAL A 72 1.59 -19.06 -0.67
C VAL A 72 0.30 -18.23 -0.67
N GLU A 73 0.12 -17.47 0.37
CA GLU A 73 -0.90 -16.41 0.44
C GLU A 73 -0.24 -15.08 0.05
N GLU A 74 -0.78 -14.40 -0.94
CA GLU A 74 -0.25 -13.17 -1.52
C GLU A 74 -0.03 -12.10 -0.44
N SER A 75 -1.05 -11.82 0.36
CA SER A 75 -0.98 -10.78 1.41
C SER A 75 0.01 -11.12 2.53
N GLN A 76 0.40 -12.40 2.70
CA GLN A 76 1.41 -12.82 3.68
C GLN A 76 2.83 -12.84 3.09
N ARG A 77 2.95 -13.06 1.79
CA ARG A 77 4.23 -13.16 1.08
C ARG A 77 4.21 -12.36 -0.24
N PRO A 78 4.01 -11.04 -0.15
CA PRO A 78 4.05 -10.18 -1.32
C PRO A 78 5.41 -10.19 -2.02
N ASP A 79 6.48 -10.54 -1.30
CA ASP A 79 7.81 -10.76 -1.86
C ASP A 79 7.88 -11.93 -2.85
N VAL A 80 7.14 -13.01 -2.58
CA VAL A 80 7.01 -14.16 -3.50
C VAL A 80 6.06 -13.81 -4.64
N ASP A 81 4.91 -13.23 -4.33
CA ASP A 81 3.91 -12.81 -5.32
C ASP A 81 4.55 -11.92 -6.39
N LEU A 82 5.26 -10.87 -6.00
CA LEU A 82 5.94 -9.92 -6.89
C LEU A 82 6.88 -10.59 -7.91
N ARG A 83 7.42 -11.77 -7.60
CA ARG A 83 8.37 -12.48 -8.46
C ARG A 83 7.75 -13.48 -9.41
N TYR A 84 6.57 -14.00 -9.08
CA TYR A 84 5.97 -15.10 -9.84
C TYR A 84 4.60 -14.77 -10.42
N ASN A 85 3.88 -13.82 -9.84
CA ASN A 85 2.59 -13.37 -10.34
C ASN A 85 2.78 -12.48 -11.57
N GLN A 86 2.19 -12.87 -12.70
CA GLN A 86 2.25 -12.10 -13.95
C GLN A 86 0.90 -11.55 -14.36
N ASN A 87 -0.20 -12.21 -14.00
CA ASN A 87 -1.52 -11.93 -14.56
C ASN A 87 -2.68 -12.05 -13.54
N GLY A 88 -2.38 -11.98 -12.24
CA GLY A 88 -3.39 -12.08 -11.16
C GLY A 88 -3.53 -13.48 -10.59
N TRP A 89 -4.53 -13.69 -9.78
CA TRP A 89 -4.73 -14.88 -8.94
C TRP A 89 -5.88 -15.77 -9.41
N PRO A 90 -5.76 -17.11 -9.18
CA PRO A 90 -4.56 -17.78 -8.67
C PRO A 90 -3.41 -17.70 -9.66
N THR A 91 -2.19 -17.70 -9.15
CA THR A 91 -0.99 -17.94 -9.95
C THR A 91 -0.43 -19.32 -9.64
N ILE A 92 -0.22 -20.13 -10.67
CA ILE A 92 0.33 -21.49 -10.57
C ILE A 92 1.63 -21.50 -11.36
N ALA A 93 2.76 -21.47 -10.67
CA ALA A 93 4.07 -21.53 -11.30
C ALA A 93 4.70 -22.92 -11.13
N VAL A 94 5.23 -23.47 -12.21
CA VAL A 94 6.04 -24.69 -12.16
C VAL A 94 7.50 -24.30 -12.16
N LEU A 95 8.24 -24.80 -11.15
CA LEU A 95 9.64 -24.46 -10.93
C LEU A 95 10.50 -25.72 -10.95
N THR A 96 11.77 -25.53 -11.29
CA THR A 96 12.79 -26.56 -11.09
C THR A 96 13.05 -26.78 -9.60
N PRO A 97 13.71 -27.90 -9.19
CA PRO A 97 14.09 -28.12 -7.79
C PRO A 97 14.96 -27.00 -7.19
N ASP A 98 15.68 -26.25 -8.03
CA ASP A 98 16.50 -25.11 -7.63
C ASP A 98 15.76 -23.77 -7.72
N GLY A 99 14.45 -23.80 -8.00
CA GLY A 99 13.60 -22.60 -8.06
C GLY A 99 13.62 -21.85 -9.37
N GLY A 100 14.24 -22.40 -10.43
CA GLY A 100 14.16 -21.83 -11.77
C GLY A 100 12.73 -21.88 -12.31
N HIS A 101 12.27 -20.78 -12.86
CA HIS A 101 10.91 -20.65 -13.38
C HIS A 101 10.80 -21.32 -14.75
N LEU A 102 9.83 -22.22 -14.92
CA LEU A 102 9.54 -22.92 -16.18
C LEU A 102 8.38 -22.26 -16.91
N PHE A 103 7.25 -22.16 -16.27
CA PHE A 103 6.06 -21.48 -16.80
C PHE A 103 5.08 -21.14 -15.69
N THR A 104 4.15 -20.22 -15.99
CA THR A 104 3.05 -19.82 -15.12
C THR A 104 1.73 -19.95 -15.85
N VAL A 105 0.70 -20.41 -15.15
CA VAL A 105 -0.71 -20.38 -15.57
C VAL A 105 -1.56 -19.75 -14.46
N ASN A 106 -2.76 -19.29 -14.82
CA ASN A 106 -3.73 -18.80 -13.85
C ASN A 106 -4.80 -19.86 -13.56
N TYR A 107 -6.05 -19.45 -13.32
CA TYR A 107 -7.18 -20.34 -13.09
C TYR A 107 -7.33 -21.40 -14.20
N MET A 108 -7.53 -22.65 -13.78
CA MET A 108 -7.85 -23.76 -14.69
C MET A 108 -8.95 -24.64 -14.09
N ASP A 109 -9.86 -25.10 -14.93
CA ASP A 109 -10.80 -26.16 -14.57
C ASP A 109 -10.07 -27.51 -14.38
N THR A 110 -10.73 -28.49 -13.76
CA THR A 110 -10.12 -29.77 -13.33
C THR A 110 -9.42 -30.53 -14.46
N ASP A 111 -10.12 -30.84 -15.55
CA ASP A 111 -9.56 -31.66 -16.64
C ASP A 111 -8.32 -31.01 -17.29
N PRO A 112 -8.36 -29.72 -17.71
CA PRO A 112 -7.17 -29.03 -18.19
C PRO A 112 -6.01 -28.99 -17.20
N PHE A 113 -6.29 -28.89 -15.89
CA PHE A 113 -5.25 -28.87 -14.87
C PHE A 113 -4.58 -30.23 -14.69
N VAL A 114 -5.36 -31.32 -14.63
CA VAL A 114 -4.83 -32.70 -14.64
C VAL A 114 -3.97 -32.96 -15.87
N ASP A 115 -4.47 -32.59 -17.06
CA ASP A 115 -3.73 -32.70 -18.31
C ASP A 115 -2.39 -31.96 -18.29
N LEU A 116 -2.35 -30.77 -17.73
CA LEU A 116 -1.13 -29.98 -17.55
C LEU A 116 -0.13 -30.69 -16.65
N LEU A 117 -0.57 -31.20 -15.50
CA LEU A 117 0.28 -31.93 -14.56
C LEU A 117 0.86 -33.18 -15.20
N VAL A 118 0.03 -34.00 -15.87
CA VAL A 118 0.47 -35.21 -16.56
C VAL A 118 1.49 -34.93 -17.66
N LYS A 119 1.25 -33.89 -18.49
CA LYS A 119 2.19 -33.46 -19.53
C LYS A 119 3.51 -33.00 -18.94
N THR A 120 3.47 -32.24 -17.85
CA THR A 120 4.65 -31.73 -17.15
C THR A 120 5.50 -32.88 -16.59
N VAL A 121 4.87 -33.86 -15.92
CA VAL A 121 5.56 -35.05 -15.41
C VAL A 121 6.18 -35.86 -16.55
N THR A 122 5.41 -36.10 -17.63
CA THR A 122 5.87 -36.84 -18.80
C THR A 122 7.08 -36.18 -19.45
N GLN A 123 7.05 -34.88 -19.63
CA GLN A 123 8.15 -34.12 -20.21
C GLN A 123 9.38 -34.16 -19.31
N PHE A 124 9.19 -33.96 -18.00
CA PHE A 124 10.28 -34.03 -17.03
C PHE A 124 10.96 -35.41 -16.97
N GLN A 125 10.19 -36.48 -17.11
CA GLN A 125 10.72 -37.83 -17.16
C GLN A 125 11.43 -38.19 -18.48
N SER A 126 10.96 -37.64 -19.60
CA SER A 126 11.51 -37.94 -20.94
C SER A 126 12.71 -37.03 -21.31
N ASP A 127 12.73 -35.77 -20.89
CA ASP A 127 13.77 -34.79 -21.20
C ASP A 127 14.03 -33.84 -20.01
N LYS A 128 14.54 -34.41 -18.93
CA LYS A 128 14.87 -33.64 -17.71
C LYS A 128 15.92 -32.55 -17.99
N GLU A 129 16.97 -32.86 -18.74
CA GLU A 129 18.06 -31.92 -19.01
C GLU A 129 17.58 -30.75 -19.88
N GLY A 130 16.79 -30.99 -20.91
CA GLY A 130 16.21 -29.96 -21.75
C GLY A 130 15.28 -29.04 -20.97
N LEU A 131 14.42 -29.61 -20.11
CA LEU A 131 13.51 -28.83 -19.28
C LEU A 131 14.26 -27.97 -18.26
N MET A 132 15.28 -28.53 -17.61
CA MET A 132 16.12 -27.77 -16.66
C MET A 132 16.90 -26.63 -17.36
N ALA A 133 17.36 -26.87 -18.59
CA ALA A 133 18.07 -25.85 -19.39
C ALA A 133 17.16 -24.73 -19.88
N ALA A 134 15.84 -24.99 -20.02
CA ALA A 134 14.84 -23.99 -20.41
C ALA A 134 14.40 -23.09 -19.24
N ALA A 135 14.75 -23.44 -18.01
CA ALA A 135 14.37 -22.67 -16.83
C ALA A 135 14.99 -21.26 -16.84
N THR A 136 14.19 -20.28 -16.48
CA THR A 136 14.65 -18.89 -16.32
C THR A 136 14.92 -18.60 -14.85
N TYR A 137 16.00 -17.87 -14.59
CA TYR A 137 16.37 -17.41 -13.25
C TYR A 137 16.37 -15.89 -13.25
N PRO A 138 16.06 -15.25 -12.13
CA PRO A 138 16.09 -13.80 -12.05
C PRO A 138 17.54 -13.33 -12.28
N ALA A 139 17.68 -12.38 -13.16
CA ALA A 139 18.89 -11.57 -13.26
C ALA A 139 18.63 -10.21 -12.64
N LEU A 140 19.62 -9.64 -11.97
CA LEU A 140 19.57 -8.21 -11.67
C LEU A 140 19.35 -7.51 -13.01
N ALA A 141 18.25 -6.76 -13.12
CA ALA A 141 17.97 -6.00 -14.33
C ALA A 141 19.18 -5.12 -14.64
N ALA A 142 19.83 -5.39 -15.77
CA ALA A 142 20.89 -4.52 -16.26
C ALA A 142 20.28 -3.12 -16.46
N PRO A 143 21.03 -2.04 -16.19
CA PRO A 143 20.59 -0.70 -16.56
C PRO A 143 20.20 -0.73 -18.03
N GLN A 144 18.98 -0.29 -18.33
CA GLN A 144 18.51 -0.23 -19.71
C GLN A 144 19.45 0.65 -20.55
N ASP A 145 19.72 0.18 -21.74
CA ASP A 145 20.66 0.74 -22.73
C ASP A 145 20.91 2.25 -22.65
N GLY A 146 22.15 2.64 -22.34
CA GLY A 146 22.91 3.79 -22.85
C GLY A 146 22.31 5.19 -22.96
N THR A 147 21.04 5.38 -22.71
CA THR A 147 20.44 6.71 -22.59
C THR A 147 20.51 7.16 -21.13
N GLU A 148 21.14 8.30 -20.90
CA GLU A 148 21.08 8.92 -19.56
C GLU A 148 19.61 9.02 -19.15
N PRO A 149 19.25 8.54 -17.93
CA PRO A 149 17.88 8.68 -17.45
C PRO A 149 17.52 10.16 -17.37
N PRO A 150 16.26 10.55 -17.67
CA PRO A 150 15.82 11.94 -17.53
C PRO A 150 16.13 12.45 -16.11
N ALA A 151 16.49 13.73 -16.02
CA ALA A 151 16.75 14.34 -14.73
C ALA A 151 15.49 14.35 -13.84
N LEU A 152 15.67 14.26 -12.54
CA LEU A 152 14.61 14.51 -11.55
C LEU A 152 14.30 16.02 -11.59
N SER A 153 13.27 16.41 -12.34
CA SER A 153 12.98 17.82 -12.64
C SER A 153 11.49 18.12 -12.62
N PRO A 154 11.08 19.39 -12.56
CA PRO A 154 9.67 19.78 -12.66
C PRO A 154 8.99 19.32 -13.96
N GLU A 155 9.74 19.26 -15.07
CA GLU A 155 9.22 18.77 -16.36
C GLU A 155 8.81 17.30 -16.26
N LEU A 156 9.57 16.49 -15.51
CA LEU A 156 9.22 15.09 -15.26
C LEU A 156 7.95 14.97 -14.41
N VAL A 157 7.76 15.86 -13.41
CA VAL A 157 6.49 15.94 -12.67
C VAL A 157 5.33 16.25 -13.63
N GLY A 158 5.50 17.22 -14.53
CA GLY A 158 4.51 17.56 -15.55
C GLY A 158 4.21 16.41 -16.53
N GLU A 159 5.23 15.64 -16.93
CA GLU A 159 5.05 14.44 -17.77
C GLU A 159 4.19 13.39 -17.06
N ILE A 160 4.46 13.11 -15.79
CA ILE A 160 3.69 12.14 -14.99
C ILE A 160 2.27 12.66 -14.77
N ALA A 161 2.10 13.92 -14.45
CA ALA A 161 0.77 14.53 -14.28
C ALA A 161 -0.06 14.43 -15.55
N GLY A 162 0.52 14.78 -16.70
CA GLY A 162 -0.15 14.65 -18.00
C GLY A 162 -0.47 13.19 -18.38
N MET A 163 0.34 12.22 -17.94
CA MET A 163 0.05 10.80 -18.14
C MET A 163 -1.13 10.34 -17.27
N VAL A 164 -1.17 10.72 -15.99
CA VAL A 164 -2.28 10.40 -15.07
C VAL A 164 -3.57 11.06 -15.56
N GLU A 165 -3.52 12.35 -15.95
CA GLU A 165 -4.66 13.07 -16.53
C GLU A 165 -5.13 12.46 -17.85
N GLY A 166 -4.20 12.03 -18.69
CA GLY A 166 -4.53 11.34 -19.96
C GLY A 166 -5.24 9.98 -19.79
N MET A 167 -5.21 9.41 -18.58
CA MET A 167 -5.98 8.22 -18.21
C MET A 167 -7.33 8.54 -17.57
N ALA A 168 -7.62 9.82 -17.28
CA ALA A 168 -8.87 10.23 -16.64
C ALA A 168 -10.09 9.86 -17.48
N ASP A 169 -11.07 9.20 -16.88
CA ASP A 169 -12.36 8.90 -17.50
C ASP A 169 -13.35 10.02 -17.19
N HIS A 170 -13.63 10.85 -18.17
CA HIS A 170 -14.54 11.99 -18.02
C HIS A 170 -16.02 11.61 -18.09
N GLU A 171 -16.37 10.37 -18.38
CA GLU A 171 -17.76 9.88 -18.40
C GLU A 171 -18.13 9.19 -17.10
N HIS A 172 -17.24 8.31 -16.58
CA HIS A 172 -17.53 7.49 -15.42
C HIS A 172 -16.63 7.82 -14.20
N GLY A 173 -15.68 8.71 -14.33
CA GLY A 173 -14.69 8.99 -13.29
C GLY A 173 -13.63 7.90 -13.18
N GLY A 174 -12.63 8.14 -12.32
CA GLY A 174 -11.49 7.25 -12.17
C GLY A 174 -10.53 7.27 -13.34
N TYR A 175 -9.72 6.23 -13.47
CA TYR A 175 -8.63 6.14 -14.44
C TYR A 175 -8.74 4.85 -15.27
N GLY A 176 -8.45 4.93 -16.56
CA GLY A 176 -8.61 3.83 -17.50
C GLY A 176 -10.05 3.63 -17.98
N THR A 177 -10.21 2.79 -19.02
CA THR A 177 -11.46 2.64 -19.78
C THR A 177 -12.17 1.30 -19.58
N HIS A 178 -11.60 0.37 -18.84
CA HIS A 178 -12.18 -0.96 -18.59
C HIS A 178 -12.28 -1.26 -17.11
N PHE A 179 -11.24 -1.86 -16.52
CA PHE A 179 -11.20 -2.10 -15.09
C PHE A 179 -11.05 -0.77 -14.34
N LYS A 180 -11.79 -0.60 -13.27
CA LYS A 180 -11.76 0.59 -12.41
C LYS A 180 -11.21 0.23 -11.04
N PHE A 181 -9.94 0.54 -10.82
CA PHE A 181 -9.32 0.53 -9.50
C PHE A 181 -9.51 1.88 -8.80
N LEU A 182 -9.42 1.88 -7.47
CA LEU A 182 -9.69 3.07 -6.66
C LEU A 182 -8.64 4.18 -6.85
N HIS A 183 -7.41 3.82 -7.20
CA HIS A 183 -6.29 4.72 -7.51
C HIS A 183 -6.16 5.91 -6.54
N THR A 184 -6.23 5.65 -5.24
CA THR A 184 -6.19 6.67 -4.20
C THR A 184 -4.93 7.53 -4.22
N GLU A 185 -3.78 6.95 -4.64
CA GLU A 185 -2.53 7.67 -4.82
C GLU A 185 -2.59 8.66 -6.00
N ALA A 186 -3.32 8.32 -7.08
CA ALA A 186 -3.52 9.24 -8.20
C ALA A 186 -4.39 10.42 -7.77
N ASN A 187 -5.44 10.17 -6.99
CA ASN A 187 -6.25 11.25 -6.40
C ASN A 187 -5.41 12.16 -5.50
N GLU A 188 -4.57 11.60 -4.62
CA GLU A 188 -3.68 12.37 -3.75
C GLU A 188 -2.68 13.22 -4.54
N PHE A 189 -2.11 12.67 -5.62
CA PHE A 189 -1.20 13.41 -6.47
C PHE A 189 -1.88 14.58 -7.17
N LEU A 190 -3.06 14.39 -7.76
CA LEU A 190 -3.81 15.46 -8.42
C LEU A 190 -4.26 16.54 -7.43
N LEU A 191 -4.74 16.16 -6.23
CA LEU A 191 -5.06 17.11 -5.18
C LEU A 191 -3.82 17.91 -4.72
N TYR A 192 -2.66 17.25 -4.63
CA TYR A 192 -1.40 17.93 -4.33
C TYR A 192 -1.03 18.98 -5.40
N LEU A 193 -1.16 18.62 -6.68
CA LEU A 193 -0.89 19.54 -7.78
C LEU A 193 -1.88 20.71 -7.81
N TYR A 194 -3.15 20.46 -7.48
CA TYR A 194 -4.13 21.54 -7.31
C TYR A 194 -3.74 22.51 -6.21
N GLU A 195 -3.40 22.02 -5.02
CA GLU A 195 -3.02 22.88 -3.89
C GLU A 195 -1.75 23.70 -4.14
N THR A 196 -0.80 23.16 -4.92
CA THR A 196 0.48 23.83 -5.22
C THR A 196 0.46 24.67 -6.49
N GLY A 197 -0.34 24.30 -7.49
CA GLY A 197 -0.39 24.92 -8.82
C GLY A 197 -1.70 25.64 -9.15
N GLY A 198 -2.79 25.34 -8.43
CA GLY A 198 -4.10 26.01 -8.57
C GLY A 198 -4.92 25.56 -9.78
N GLU A 199 -4.54 24.48 -10.49
CA GLU A 199 -5.27 24.02 -11.67
C GLU A 199 -6.54 23.25 -11.28
N SER A 200 -7.71 23.87 -11.55
CA SER A 200 -9.00 23.33 -11.08
C SER A 200 -9.40 22.00 -11.72
N THR A 201 -8.89 21.66 -12.91
CA THR A 201 -9.18 20.41 -13.60
C THR A 201 -8.82 19.19 -12.75
N TYR A 202 -7.77 19.25 -11.96
CA TYR A 202 -7.37 18.20 -11.03
C TYR A 202 -8.39 17.99 -9.90
N LEU A 203 -8.80 19.09 -9.25
CA LEU A 203 -9.83 19.03 -8.21
C LEU A 203 -11.16 18.52 -8.76
N ASP A 204 -11.57 19.05 -9.93
CA ASP A 204 -12.82 18.67 -10.59
C ASP A 204 -12.85 17.17 -10.92
N HIS A 205 -11.74 16.62 -11.45
CA HIS A 205 -11.66 15.20 -11.78
C HIS A 205 -11.71 14.30 -10.53
N VAL A 206 -10.96 14.63 -9.47
CA VAL A 206 -10.98 13.83 -8.23
C VAL A 206 -12.36 13.88 -7.58
N THR A 207 -12.99 15.06 -7.53
CA THR A 207 -14.35 15.24 -7.02
C THR A 207 -15.33 14.38 -7.79
N PHE A 208 -15.30 14.44 -9.11
CA PHE A 208 -16.15 13.65 -9.99
C PHE A 208 -15.93 12.13 -9.81
N THR A 209 -14.67 11.71 -9.69
CA THR A 209 -14.31 10.30 -9.47
C THR A 209 -14.92 9.76 -8.17
N LEU A 210 -14.70 10.45 -7.05
CA LEU A 210 -15.23 10.02 -5.76
C LEU A 210 -16.77 10.05 -5.73
N ASP A 211 -17.41 11.00 -6.42
CA ASP A 211 -18.86 11.03 -6.56
C ASP A 211 -19.42 9.83 -7.33
N LYS A 212 -18.76 9.49 -8.44
CA LYS A 212 -19.14 8.31 -9.25
C LYS A 212 -18.98 7.01 -8.47
N MET A 213 -17.91 6.87 -7.72
CA MET A 213 -17.69 5.70 -6.85
C MET A 213 -18.77 5.58 -5.79
N LEU A 214 -19.14 6.66 -5.09
CA LEU A 214 -20.20 6.69 -4.07
C LEU A 214 -21.60 6.36 -4.64
N GLN A 215 -21.87 6.72 -5.90
CA GLN A 215 -23.15 6.51 -6.57
C GLN A 215 -23.25 5.12 -7.24
N SER A 216 -22.19 4.34 -7.26
CA SER A 216 -22.11 3.04 -7.94
C SER A 216 -22.24 1.86 -6.98
N LEU A 217 -22.26 0.64 -7.54
CA LEU A 217 -22.24 -0.60 -6.76
C LEU A 217 -20.86 -0.88 -6.13
N THR A 218 -19.83 -0.13 -6.47
CA THR A 218 -18.52 -0.24 -5.82
C THR A 218 -18.56 0.23 -4.37
N PHE A 219 -19.45 1.16 -4.03
CA PHE A 219 -19.78 1.48 -2.63
C PHE A 219 -20.86 0.52 -2.11
N HIS A 220 -20.55 -0.21 -1.03
CA HIS A 220 -21.50 -1.16 -0.43
C HIS A 220 -22.44 -0.44 0.54
N ALA A 221 -23.56 0.05 0.03
CA ALA A 221 -24.49 0.92 0.77
C ALA A 221 -25.05 0.29 2.06
N LYS A 222 -25.12 -1.05 2.17
CA LYS A 222 -25.68 -1.73 3.34
C LYS A 222 -24.69 -1.80 4.50
N ASP A 223 -23.46 -2.25 4.23
CA ASP A 223 -22.46 -2.54 5.26
C ASP A 223 -21.38 -1.44 5.33
N GLY A 224 -21.38 -0.50 4.37
CA GLY A 224 -20.34 0.50 4.20
C GLY A 224 -19.08 -0.05 3.49
N GLY A 225 -18.13 0.84 3.25
CA GLY A 225 -16.85 0.50 2.60
C GLY A 225 -16.95 0.34 1.08
N PHE A 226 -15.81 0.38 0.44
CA PHE A 226 -15.67 0.24 -1.01
C PHE A 226 -15.08 -1.11 -1.38
N TYR A 227 -15.59 -1.70 -2.43
CA TYR A 227 -14.96 -2.85 -3.07
C TYR A 227 -13.67 -2.43 -3.78
N ARG A 228 -12.70 -3.34 -3.86
CA ARG A 228 -11.35 -3.08 -4.36
C ARG A 228 -11.30 -2.55 -5.79
N TYR A 229 -12.13 -3.09 -6.67
CA TYR A 229 -12.23 -2.64 -8.07
C TYR A 229 -13.54 -3.08 -8.71
N SER A 230 -13.85 -2.49 -9.88
CA SER A 230 -14.92 -2.95 -10.77
C SER A 230 -14.36 -3.47 -12.08
N SER A 231 -14.95 -4.55 -12.60
CA SER A 231 -14.63 -5.09 -13.93
C SER A 231 -15.20 -4.27 -15.08
N GLN A 232 -16.11 -3.33 -14.78
CA GLN A 232 -16.72 -2.42 -15.76
C GLN A 232 -16.34 -0.97 -15.50
N SER A 233 -16.30 -0.18 -16.58
CA SER A 233 -15.93 1.23 -16.51
C SER A 233 -16.89 2.11 -15.71
N ASP A 234 -18.15 1.70 -15.56
CA ASP A 234 -19.22 2.42 -14.87
C ASP A 234 -19.29 2.12 -13.35
N TRP A 235 -18.33 1.36 -12.80
CA TRP A 235 -18.24 0.96 -11.40
C TRP A 235 -19.34 0.00 -10.90
N ASN A 236 -20.14 -0.61 -11.79
CA ASN A 236 -21.33 -1.39 -11.42
C ASN A 236 -21.14 -2.92 -11.43
N GLU A 237 -19.92 -3.41 -11.69
CA GLU A 237 -19.57 -4.82 -11.50
C GLU A 237 -18.39 -4.98 -10.54
N PRO A 238 -18.58 -4.69 -9.24
CA PRO A 238 -17.49 -4.76 -8.27
C PRO A 238 -17.10 -6.20 -7.95
N HIS A 239 -15.83 -6.40 -7.70
CA HIS A 239 -15.30 -7.58 -7.03
C HIS A 239 -15.59 -7.49 -5.53
N PRO A 240 -15.91 -8.62 -4.87
CA PRO A 240 -16.58 -8.59 -3.56
C PRO A 240 -15.65 -8.34 -2.36
N GLU A 241 -14.36 -8.13 -2.56
CA GLU A 241 -13.39 -7.88 -1.50
C GLU A 241 -13.29 -6.38 -1.15
N LYS A 242 -13.02 -6.10 0.14
CA LYS A 242 -12.78 -4.76 0.69
C LYS A 242 -11.51 -4.79 1.54
N LEU A 243 -10.42 -4.23 1.02
CA LEU A 243 -9.12 -4.24 1.67
C LEU A 243 -8.99 -3.10 2.67
N LEU A 244 -8.34 -3.34 3.81
CA LEU A 244 -8.07 -2.32 4.82
C LEU A 244 -7.33 -1.11 4.24
N GLU A 245 -6.29 -1.35 3.46
CA GLU A 245 -5.46 -0.30 2.88
C GLU A 245 -6.25 0.64 1.95
N ASP A 246 -7.15 0.08 1.15
CA ASP A 246 -8.04 0.85 0.27
C ASP A 246 -8.97 1.75 1.07
N GLN A 247 -9.63 1.21 2.11
CA GLN A 247 -10.52 1.99 2.95
C GLN A 247 -9.76 3.13 3.66
N ALA A 248 -8.59 2.82 4.23
CA ALA A 248 -7.78 3.80 4.95
C ALA A 248 -7.33 4.95 4.03
N THR A 249 -6.86 4.63 2.84
CA THR A 249 -6.42 5.67 1.88
C THR A 249 -7.58 6.47 1.30
N LEU A 250 -8.77 5.87 1.14
CA LEU A 250 -9.99 6.61 0.79
C LEU A 250 -10.46 7.56 1.90
N VAL A 251 -10.33 7.19 3.18
CA VAL A 251 -10.56 8.14 4.29
C VAL A 251 -9.70 9.38 4.10
N SER A 252 -8.41 9.22 3.82
CA SER A 252 -7.49 10.35 3.58
C SER A 252 -7.91 11.17 2.36
N ASN A 253 -8.32 10.55 1.24
CA ASN A 253 -8.82 11.25 0.06
C ASN A 253 -10.06 12.10 0.38
N PHE A 254 -11.06 11.55 1.07
CA PHE A 254 -12.27 12.27 1.45
C PHE A 254 -11.98 13.41 2.43
N LEU A 255 -11.12 13.19 3.42
CA LEU A 255 -10.73 14.24 4.38
C LEU A 255 -9.99 15.37 3.69
N ARG A 256 -9.08 15.07 2.77
CA ARG A 256 -8.37 16.08 2.02
C ARG A 256 -9.31 16.88 1.12
N LEU A 257 -10.21 16.19 0.42
CA LEU A 257 -11.22 16.85 -0.40
C LEU A 257 -12.16 17.74 0.44
N TYR A 258 -12.51 17.28 1.67
CA TYR A 258 -13.27 18.09 2.62
C TYR A 258 -12.51 19.37 3.02
N LEU A 259 -11.22 19.30 3.30
CA LEU A 259 -10.41 20.49 3.63
C LEU A 259 -10.36 21.49 2.49
N ILE A 260 -10.26 21.01 1.25
CA ILE A 260 -10.17 21.87 0.06
C ILE A 260 -11.51 22.52 -0.26
N THR A 261 -12.61 21.77 -0.18
CA THR A 261 -13.92 22.22 -0.69
C THR A 261 -14.86 22.74 0.40
N GLY A 262 -14.66 22.34 1.65
CA GLY A 262 -15.60 22.58 2.76
C GLY A 262 -16.92 21.81 2.62
N ASP A 263 -17.04 20.87 1.66
CA ASP A 263 -18.28 20.12 1.39
C ASP A 263 -18.55 19.09 2.50
N PRO A 264 -19.64 19.23 3.29
CA PRO A 264 -19.95 18.31 4.38
C PRO A 264 -20.21 16.87 3.91
N ALA A 265 -20.60 16.65 2.66
CA ALA A 265 -20.78 15.29 2.13
C ALA A 265 -19.46 14.50 2.11
N ARG A 266 -18.32 15.18 1.92
CA ARG A 266 -16.99 14.54 1.97
C ARG A 266 -16.62 14.12 3.38
N ARG A 267 -16.97 14.95 4.35
CA ARG A 267 -16.84 14.62 5.77
C ARG A 267 -17.69 13.39 6.13
N GLU A 268 -18.95 13.36 5.75
CA GLU A 268 -19.86 12.24 6.00
C GLU A 268 -19.33 10.93 5.38
N SER A 269 -18.75 11.00 4.16
CA SER A 269 -18.15 9.83 3.51
C SER A 269 -16.93 9.31 4.29
N ALA A 270 -16.06 10.19 4.78
CA ALA A 270 -14.91 9.79 5.60
C ALA A 270 -15.36 9.18 6.94
N GLU A 271 -16.36 9.81 7.61
CA GLU A 271 -16.93 9.29 8.86
C GLU A 271 -17.56 7.90 8.65
N GLY A 272 -18.30 7.69 7.56
CA GLY A 272 -18.90 6.41 7.22
C GLY A 272 -17.87 5.29 6.99
N LEU A 273 -16.73 5.61 6.35
CA LEU A 273 -15.61 4.65 6.20
C LEU A 273 -14.95 4.32 7.53
N ILE A 274 -14.73 5.30 8.39
CA ILE A 274 -14.18 5.09 9.74
C ILE A 274 -15.11 4.19 10.56
N ASP A 275 -16.41 4.41 10.48
CA ASP A 275 -17.39 3.60 11.19
C ASP A 275 -17.45 2.17 10.63
N TYR A 276 -17.32 1.98 9.30
CA TYR A 276 -17.16 0.66 8.69
C TYR A 276 -15.90 -0.05 9.21
N LEU A 277 -14.74 0.59 9.22
CA LEU A 277 -13.50 0.00 9.72
C LEU A 277 -13.65 -0.43 11.18
N ASN A 278 -14.16 0.44 12.04
CA ASN A 278 -14.37 0.14 13.47
C ASN A 278 -15.40 -0.96 13.73
N SER A 279 -16.42 -1.09 12.89
CA SER A 279 -17.48 -2.10 13.10
C SER A 279 -17.16 -3.46 12.48
N THR A 280 -16.32 -3.49 11.42
CA THR A 280 -16.14 -4.69 10.59
C THR A 280 -14.74 -5.28 10.68
N LEU A 281 -13.69 -4.45 10.63
CA LEU A 281 -12.31 -4.93 10.57
C LEU A 281 -11.54 -4.80 11.89
N LEU A 282 -12.13 -4.22 12.93
CA LEU A 282 -11.44 -4.03 14.20
C LEU A 282 -11.17 -5.35 14.91
N ASP A 283 -9.89 -5.61 15.22
CA ASP A 283 -9.50 -6.59 16.24
C ASP A 283 -9.66 -5.96 17.64
N GLY A 284 -10.64 -6.46 18.39
CA GLY A 284 -10.94 -5.96 19.73
C GLY A 284 -9.84 -6.22 20.76
N ASP A 285 -8.97 -7.20 20.51
CA ASP A 285 -7.93 -7.59 21.45
C ASP A 285 -6.68 -6.70 21.33
N SER A 286 -6.21 -6.46 20.11
CA SER A 286 -5.02 -5.63 19.85
C SER A 286 -5.36 -4.15 19.67
N GLY A 287 -6.56 -3.84 19.18
CA GLY A 287 -6.97 -2.50 18.77
C GLY A 287 -6.45 -2.09 17.39
N ALA A 288 -5.81 -2.99 16.65
CA ALA A 288 -5.48 -2.84 15.24
C ALA A 288 -6.61 -3.36 14.34
N PHE A 289 -6.41 -3.36 13.03
CA PHE A 289 -7.40 -3.82 12.07
C PHE A 289 -6.95 -5.09 11.35
N PHE A 290 -7.90 -5.96 11.08
CA PHE A 290 -7.77 -7.11 10.20
C PHE A 290 -7.59 -6.71 8.74
N GLY A 291 -7.02 -7.60 7.91
CA GLY A 291 -6.59 -7.30 6.55
C GLY A 291 -7.69 -6.95 5.56
N CYS A 292 -8.78 -7.72 5.54
CA CYS A 292 -9.88 -7.46 4.60
C CYS A 292 -11.19 -8.16 4.99
N GLN A 293 -12.28 -7.71 4.37
CA GLN A 293 -13.56 -8.43 4.30
C GLN A 293 -13.77 -8.94 2.88
N ASP A 294 -14.19 -10.21 2.74
CA ASP A 294 -14.60 -10.79 1.46
C ASP A 294 -16.01 -11.40 1.55
N TYR A 295 -16.68 -11.51 0.41
CA TYR A 295 -17.98 -12.13 0.24
C TYR A 295 -17.87 -13.32 -0.70
N VAL A 296 -17.60 -14.49 -0.10
CA VAL A 296 -17.40 -15.75 -0.84
C VAL A 296 -18.68 -16.18 -1.53
N ARG A 297 -18.66 -16.16 -2.86
CA ARG A 297 -19.78 -16.61 -3.68
C ARG A 297 -19.67 -18.13 -3.93
N PRO A 298 -20.80 -18.88 -3.97
CA PRO A 298 -20.76 -20.30 -4.30
C PRO A 298 -20.41 -20.52 -5.79
N VAL A 299 -19.73 -21.63 -6.09
CA VAL A 299 -19.49 -22.08 -7.46
C VAL A 299 -20.81 -22.43 -8.14
N GLU A 300 -21.66 -23.20 -7.44
CA GLU A 300 -23.04 -23.44 -7.85
C GLU A 300 -23.93 -22.37 -7.21
N GLN A 301 -24.84 -21.82 -8.00
CA GLN A 301 -25.72 -20.76 -7.51
C GLN A 301 -26.89 -21.27 -6.67
N THR A 302 -27.23 -22.56 -6.82
CA THR A 302 -28.35 -23.22 -6.12
C THR A 302 -27.91 -24.55 -5.53
N ASP A 303 -28.58 -24.99 -4.46
CA ASP A 303 -28.45 -26.32 -3.91
C ASP A 303 -29.17 -27.39 -4.78
N ALA A 304 -29.20 -28.65 -4.31
CA ALA A 304 -29.85 -29.77 -5.02
C ALA A 304 -31.38 -29.60 -5.14
N GLU A 305 -31.98 -28.79 -4.28
CA GLU A 305 -33.40 -28.45 -4.25
C GLU A 305 -33.70 -27.21 -5.11
N GLY A 306 -32.69 -26.54 -5.67
CA GLY A 306 -32.80 -25.34 -6.51
C GLY A 306 -32.89 -24.04 -5.73
N GLU A 307 -32.63 -24.04 -4.42
CA GLU A 307 -32.60 -22.83 -3.59
C GLU A 307 -31.25 -22.11 -3.71
N PRO A 308 -31.21 -20.77 -3.71
CA PRO A 308 -29.95 -20.03 -3.80
C PRO A 308 -29.03 -20.33 -2.61
N LEU A 309 -27.80 -20.70 -2.93
CA LEU A 309 -26.78 -20.86 -1.90
C LEU A 309 -26.33 -19.49 -1.34
N PRO A 310 -26.14 -19.37 -0.02
CA PRO A 310 -25.81 -18.10 0.62
C PRO A 310 -24.41 -17.62 0.23
N ILE A 311 -24.27 -16.31 0.08
CA ILE A 311 -22.97 -15.63 0.09
C ILE A 311 -22.48 -15.59 1.53
N ILE A 312 -21.22 -15.94 1.77
CA ILE A 312 -20.61 -15.99 3.09
C ILE A 312 -19.68 -14.79 3.23
N SER A 313 -19.94 -13.91 4.22
CA SER A 313 -18.98 -12.87 4.58
C SER A 313 -17.89 -13.46 5.46
N VAL A 314 -16.63 -13.20 5.11
CA VAL A 314 -15.44 -13.68 5.82
C VAL A 314 -14.47 -12.52 6.05
N ILE A 315 -13.71 -12.62 7.14
CA ILE A 315 -12.68 -11.64 7.50
C ILE A 315 -11.31 -12.33 7.44
N ASP A 316 -10.35 -11.64 6.86
CA ASP A 316 -8.94 -12.01 6.98
C ASP A 316 -8.41 -11.53 8.33
N GLU A 317 -8.43 -12.40 9.33
CA GLU A 317 -8.09 -12.10 10.72
C GLU A 317 -6.57 -12.00 10.98
N TYR A 318 -5.78 -11.54 10.00
CA TYR A 318 -4.39 -11.21 10.19
C TYR A 318 -4.19 -9.69 10.25
N ILE A 319 -3.20 -9.27 11.03
CA ILE A 319 -2.84 -7.86 11.20
C ILE A 319 -1.61 -7.61 10.35
N TYR A 320 -1.77 -6.91 9.23
CA TYR A 320 -0.69 -6.54 8.32
C TYR A 320 -0.09 -5.18 8.69
N CYS A 321 1.24 -5.10 8.66
CA CYS A 321 2.00 -3.95 9.12
C CYS A 321 1.72 -2.69 8.31
N ASP A 322 1.92 -2.74 7.01
CA ASP A 322 1.77 -1.59 6.11
C ASP A 322 0.32 -1.09 6.01
N ALA A 323 -0.65 -2.01 5.94
CA ALA A 323 -2.08 -1.66 5.91
C ALA A 323 -2.51 -0.96 7.22
N ASN A 324 -2.07 -1.46 8.38
CA ASN A 324 -2.33 -0.81 9.66
C ASN A 324 -1.58 0.53 9.82
N ALA A 325 -0.38 0.66 9.27
CA ALA A 325 0.32 1.94 9.24
C ALA A 325 -0.46 3.01 8.44
N ARG A 326 -1.03 2.64 7.29
CA ARG A 326 -1.94 3.51 6.50
C ARG A 326 -3.20 3.86 7.28
N ALA A 327 -3.79 2.88 7.99
CA ALA A 327 -4.94 3.12 8.86
C ALA A 327 -4.61 4.10 10.00
N ALA A 328 -3.44 3.98 10.63
CA ALA A 328 -3.01 4.92 11.66
C ALA A 328 -2.91 6.36 11.13
N VAL A 329 -2.37 6.55 9.91
CA VAL A 329 -2.33 7.87 9.23
C VAL A 329 -3.73 8.42 9.04
N ALA A 330 -4.65 7.64 8.47
CA ALA A 330 -6.03 8.04 8.20
C ALA A 330 -6.79 8.41 9.48
N PHE A 331 -6.60 7.65 10.56
CA PHE A 331 -7.24 7.91 11.85
C PHE A 331 -6.64 9.14 12.57
N LEU A 332 -5.35 9.38 12.43
CA LEU A 332 -4.73 10.64 12.90
C LEU A 332 -5.24 11.85 12.12
N ASP A 333 -5.42 11.73 10.79
CA ASP A 333 -6.04 12.76 9.98
C ASP A 333 -7.49 13.03 10.42
N ALA A 334 -8.28 11.97 10.63
CA ALA A 334 -9.65 12.09 11.08
C ALA A 334 -9.77 12.78 12.46
N TRP A 335 -8.92 12.41 13.42
CA TRP A 335 -8.87 13.14 14.68
C TRP A 335 -8.51 14.61 14.49
N TRP A 336 -7.48 14.87 13.71
CA TRP A 336 -6.95 16.22 13.53
C TRP A 336 -7.93 17.16 12.80
N ILE A 337 -8.60 16.65 11.78
CA ILE A 337 -9.50 17.42 10.90
C ILE A 337 -10.92 17.47 11.48
N LEU A 338 -11.44 16.35 11.97
CA LEU A 338 -12.83 16.22 12.41
C LEU A 338 -13.03 16.38 13.93
N GLY A 339 -11.93 16.30 14.71
CA GLY A 339 -12.00 16.33 16.18
C GLY A 339 -12.51 15.05 16.81
N ARG A 340 -12.46 13.90 16.11
CA ARG A 340 -12.92 12.59 16.60
C ARG A 340 -11.90 11.97 17.54
N GLU A 341 -12.07 12.09 18.86
CA GLU A 341 -11.13 11.54 19.87
C GLU A 341 -11.04 10.01 19.83
N ASP A 342 -12.09 9.30 19.44
CA ASP A 342 -12.08 7.85 19.21
C ASP A 342 -11.07 7.45 18.11
N CYS A 343 -10.92 8.27 17.08
CA CYS A 343 -9.90 8.06 16.05
C CYS A 343 -8.49 8.25 16.58
N ARG A 344 -8.27 9.23 17.49
CA ARG A 344 -6.98 9.39 18.16
C ARG A 344 -6.60 8.17 18.99
N GLU A 345 -7.53 7.70 19.81
CA GLU A 345 -7.31 6.53 20.65
C GLU A 345 -6.98 5.30 19.81
N ARG A 346 -7.72 5.09 18.73
CA ARG A 346 -7.48 4.00 17.78
C ARG A 346 -6.11 4.09 17.12
N ALA A 347 -5.75 5.25 16.60
CA ALA A 347 -4.44 5.47 15.98
C ALA A 347 -3.29 5.17 16.95
N LEU A 348 -3.40 5.60 18.20
CA LEU A 348 -2.38 5.32 19.22
C LEU A 348 -2.25 3.81 19.51
N GLN A 349 -3.36 3.08 19.53
CA GLN A 349 -3.33 1.62 19.71
C GLN A 349 -2.64 0.94 18.51
N ILE A 350 -2.95 1.34 17.30
CA ILE A 350 -2.29 0.82 16.09
C ILE A 350 -0.79 1.11 16.13
N LEU A 351 -0.39 2.36 16.42
CA LEU A 351 1.03 2.74 16.50
C LEU A 351 1.79 1.93 17.54
N GLU A 352 1.13 1.57 18.65
CA GLU A 352 1.73 0.71 19.67
C GLU A 352 1.89 -0.74 19.18
N VAL A 353 0.90 -1.30 18.46
CA VAL A 353 1.02 -2.62 17.83
C VAL A 353 2.17 -2.64 16.82
N LEU A 354 2.27 -1.63 15.97
CA LEU A 354 3.34 -1.50 14.98
C LEU A 354 4.74 -1.48 15.63
N TRP A 355 4.87 -0.85 16.81
CA TRP A 355 6.16 -0.72 17.47
C TRP A 355 6.48 -1.86 18.42
N ARG A 356 5.52 -2.34 19.20
CA ARG A 356 5.72 -3.38 20.19
C ARG A 356 5.72 -4.78 19.60
N ASP A 357 4.75 -5.06 18.69
CA ASP A 357 4.47 -6.41 18.21
C ASP A 357 5.09 -6.67 16.83
N LEU A 358 5.19 -5.64 15.99
CA LEU A 358 5.71 -5.77 14.62
C LEU A 358 7.13 -5.21 14.43
N ARG A 359 7.78 -4.67 15.45
CA ARG A 359 9.18 -4.26 15.40
C ARG A 359 10.10 -5.48 15.50
N ALA A 360 10.95 -5.71 14.49
CA ALA A 360 11.89 -6.82 14.52
C ALA A 360 13.13 -6.50 15.39
N PRO A 361 13.62 -7.45 16.20
CA PRO A 361 14.75 -7.22 17.12
C PRO A 361 16.04 -6.78 16.44
N ASP A 362 16.29 -7.29 15.22
CA ASP A 362 17.50 -7.01 14.43
C ASP A 362 17.37 -5.76 13.53
N GLY A 363 16.24 -5.09 13.62
CA GLY A 363 15.87 -3.93 12.81
C GLY A 363 14.84 -4.24 11.72
N GLY A 364 14.18 -3.17 11.23
CA GLY A 364 13.03 -3.28 10.34
C GLY A 364 11.78 -3.76 11.07
N THR A 365 10.85 -4.31 10.32
CA THR A 365 9.52 -4.72 10.80
C THR A 365 9.20 -6.13 10.34
N TYR A 366 8.31 -6.80 11.07
CA TYR A 366 7.58 -7.97 10.59
C TYR A 366 6.41 -7.52 9.71
N HIS A 367 6.04 -8.34 8.76
CA HIS A 367 4.97 -8.01 7.82
C HIS A 367 3.57 -8.21 8.41
N TYR A 368 3.36 -9.33 9.14
CA TYR A 368 2.05 -9.61 9.73
C TYR A 368 2.15 -10.40 11.04
N VAL A 369 1.04 -10.47 11.76
CA VAL A 369 0.88 -11.30 12.97
C VAL A 369 -0.06 -12.46 12.68
N ASP A 370 0.44 -13.71 12.89
CA ASP A 370 -0.31 -14.95 13.03
C ASP A 370 0.10 -15.59 14.36
N ARG A 371 -0.55 -15.24 15.45
CA ARG A 371 -0.16 -15.55 16.85
C ARG A 371 1.21 -14.99 17.22
N GLU A 372 2.19 -15.13 16.34
CA GLU A 372 3.51 -14.52 16.43
C GLU A 372 3.83 -13.72 15.16
N PRO A 373 4.74 -12.74 15.25
CA PRO A 373 5.15 -11.93 14.10
C PRO A 373 5.85 -12.76 13.03
N GLN A 374 5.52 -12.50 11.76
CA GLN A 374 5.97 -13.27 10.60
C GLN A 374 6.58 -12.37 9.52
N ALA A 375 7.39 -12.98 8.63
CA ALA A 375 7.96 -12.40 7.41
C ALA A 375 8.68 -11.06 7.67
N PRO A 376 9.85 -11.06 8.37
CA PRO A 376 10.58 -9.84 8.67
C PRO A 376 11.29 -9.25 7.45
N GLY A 377 11.47 -7.93 7.47
CA GLY A 377 12.41 -7.23 6.60
C GLY A 377 11.88 -6.86 5.22
N MET A 378 10.61 -6.52 5.10
CA MET A 378 10.05 -5.91 3.90
C MET A 378 10.18 -4.38 3.94
N LEU A 379 10.60 -3.78 2.84
CA LEU A 379 10.78 -2.33 2.69
C LEU A 379 9.46 -1.57 2.87
N THR A 380 8.37 -2.12 2.36
CA THR A 380 7.03 -1.52 2.41
C THR A 380 6.59 -1.28 3.85
N ASP A 381 6.76 -2.27 4.72
CA ASP A 381 6.35 -2.21 6.13
C ASP A 381 7.14 -1.16 6.91
N ALA A 382 8.47 -1.18 6.81
CA ALA A 382 9.32 -0.22 7.50
C ALA A 382 9.04 1.22 7.02
N THR A 383 8.78 1.39 5.72
CA THR A 383 8.48 2.69 5.11
C THR A 383 7.12 3.21 5.56
N ALA A 384 6.07 2.39 5.47
CA ALA A 384 4.72 2.76 5.88
C ALA A 384 4.66 3.09 7.38
N THR A 385 5.30 2.28 8.23
CA THR A 385 5.40 2.52 9.67
C THR A 385 6.15 3.82 9.97
N GLY A 386 7.25 4.08 9.24
CA GLY A 386 7.99 5.34 9.36
C GLY A 386 7.13 6.56 9.01
N ILE A 387 6.32 6.49 7.94
CA ILE A 387 5.36 7.54 7.55
C ILE A 387 4.30 7.74 8.63
N ALA A 388 3.78 6.65 9.23
CA ALA A 388 2.80 6.74 10.31
C ALA A 388 3.37 7.42 11.57
N PHE A 389 4.61 7.14 11.94
CA PHE A 389 5.29 7.83 13.05
C PHE A 389 5.57 9.30 12.74
N LEU A 390 5.97 9.66 11.51
CA LEU A 390 6.12 11.07 11.11
C LEU A 390 4.77 11.80 11.17
N LYS A 391 3.69 11.14 10.78
CA LYS A 391 2.34 11.71 10.92
C LYS A 391 1.97 11.90 12.38
N ALA A 392 2.23 10.90 13.23
CA ALA A 392 2.00 10.99 14.67
C ALA A 392 2.78 12.17 15.28
N TYR A 393 4.08 12.29 14.98
CA TYR A 393 4.89 13.44 15.40
C TYR A 393 4.29 14.77 14.96
N SER A 394 3.85 14.88 13.71
CA SER A 394 3.35 16.13 13.16
C SER A 394 2.06 16.63 13.81
N VAL A 395 1.24 15.76 14.42
CA VAL A 395 -0.04 16.12 15.04
C VAL A 395 -0.06 15.99 16.57
N LEU A 396 0.76 15.10 17.14
CA LEU A 396 0.85 14.89 18.59
C LEU A 396 2.00 15.68 19.22
N HIS A 397 3.03 16.01 18.46
CA HIS A 397 4.24 16.75 18.86
C HIS A 397 5.06 16.03 19.94
N ASP A 398 5.03 14.70 19.94
CA ASP A 398 5.80 13.85 20.81
C ASP A 398 7.07 13.36 20.08
N GLU A 399 8.23 13.76 20.60
CA GLU A 399 9.55 13.45 20.02
C GLU A 399 9.81 11.95 19.90
N GLU A 400 9.16 11.13 20.73
CA GLU A 400 9.30 9.68 20.66
C GLU A 400 8.95 9.14 19.25
N TYR A 401 7.90 9.68 18.62
CA TYR A 401 7.52 9.27 17.26
C TYR A 401 8.54 9.69 16.21
N LEU A 402 9.15 10.86 16.36
CA LEU A 402 10.23 11.29 15.46
C LEU A 402 11.47 10.39 15.61
N ASP A 403 11.81 10.01 16.84
CA ASP A 403 12.95 9.14 17.11
C ASP A 403 12.70 7.70 16.57
N ARG A 404 11.48 7.17 16.74
CA ARG A 404 11.07 5.89 16.11
C ARG A 404 11.16 5.95 14.58
N ALA A 405 10.74 7.05 13.96
CA ALA A 405 10.88 7.25 12.51
C ALA A 405 12.34 7.32 12.06
N LYS A 406 13.23 8.01 12.81
CA LYS A 406 14.68 8.04 12.54
C LYS A 406 15.32 6.65 12.67
N GLU A 407 14.89 5.86 13.65
CA GLU A 407 15.38 4.50 13.82
C GLU A 407 15.04 3.63 12.60
N LEU A 408 13.78 3.68 12.13
CA LEU A 408 13.36 2.99 10.90
C LEU A 408 14.11 3.50 9.66
N ALA A 409 14.37 4.81 9.57
CA ALA A 409 15.19 5.36 8.49
C ALA A 409 16.61 4.77 8.49
N GLY A 410 17.21 4.64 9.66
CA GLY A 410 18.50 3.97 9.83
C GLY A 410 18.49 2.51 9.39
N ASP A 411 17.40 1.79 9.68
CA ASP A 411 17.23 0.40 9.24
C ASP A 411 17.06 0.31 7.71
N ILE A 412 16.23 1.14 7.11
CA ILE A 412 16.05 1.20 5.66
C ILE A 412 17.39 1.44 4.97
N LEU A 413 18.18 2.40 5.45
CA LEU A 413 19.50 2.69 4.90
C LEU A 413 20.48 1.52 5.03
N ARG A 414 20.48 0.85 6.16
CA ARG A 414 21.38 -0.26 6.47
C ARG A 414 21.01 -1.53 5.72
N MET A 415 19.73 -1.84 5.59
CA MET A 415 19.22 -3.15 5.18
C MET A 415 18.79 -3.21 3.72
N HIS A 416 18.32 -2.11 3.14
CA HIS A 416 17.65 -2.11 1.84
C HIS A 416 18.38 -1.29 0.77
N ARG A 417 19.36 -0.44 1.14
CA ARG A 417 20.00 0.48 0.19
C ARG A 417 20.73 -0.27 -0.92
N SER A 418 20.32 -0.07 -2.17
CA SER A 418 20.99 -0.63 -3.36
C SER A 418 22.27 0.16 -3.68
N PRO A 419 23.35 -0.47 -4.18
CA PRO A 419 24.57 0.24 -4.59
C PRO A 419 24.36 1.14 -5.82
N ASP A 420 23.39 0.83 -6.68
CA ASP A 420 23.20 1.48 -7.99
C ASP A 420 22.03 2.49 -8.02
N GLY A 421 21.45 2.81 -6.87
CA GLY A 421 20.26 3.66 -6.73
C GLY A 421 19.02 2.87 -6.34
N GLY A 422 18.13 3.54 -5.62
CA GLY A 422 16.94 2.92 -5.05
C GLY A 422 17.22 2.03 -3.84
N PHE A 423 16.16 1.40 -3.37
CA PHE A 423 16.13 0.51 -2.23
C PHE A 423 15.49 -0.82 -2.64
N PHE A 424 16.02 -1.90 -2.14
CA PHE A 424 15.53 -3.26 -2.41
C PHE A 424 14.29 -3.57 -1.57
N ASP A 425 13.39 -4.36 -2.14
CA ASP A 425 12.12 -4.78 -1.55
C ASP A 425 12.28 -5.59 -0.25
N ILE A 426 13.30 -6.45 -0.18
CA ILE A 426 13.58 -7.32 0.96
C ILE A 426 14.98 -7.08 1.52
N SER A 427 15.13 -7.18 2.83
CA SER A 427 16.41 -7.05 3.53
C SER A 427 17.20 -8.37 3.60
N GLN A 428 16.50 -9.51 3.51
CA GLN A 428 17.08 -10.85 3.62
C GLN A 428 16.78 -11.64 2.36
N LYS A 429 17.80 -12.31 1.85
CA LYS A 429 17.64 -13.23 0.72
C LYS A 429 16.95 -14.50 1.18
N GLY A 430 16.08 -15.03 0.34
CA GLY A 430 15.39 -16.30 0.52
C GLY A 430 15.74 -17.31 -0.58
N PRO A 431 15.07 -18.46 -0.62
CA PRO A 431 15.26 -19.47 -1.67
C PRO A 431 14.77 -18.98 -3.03
N ALA A 432 15.23 -19.66 -4.08
CA ALA A 432 14.82 -19.44 -5.46
C ALA A 432 14.96 -17.97 -5.90
N ASN A 433 13.91 -17.37 -6.46
CA ASN A 433 13.97 -15.98 -6.94
C ASN A 433 14.14 -14.93 -5.84
N LEU A 434 13.94 -15.27 -4.57
CA LEU A 434 14.26 -14.38 -3.45
C LEU A 434 15.77 -14.22 -3.18
N GLN A 435 16.61 -14.97 -3.87
CA GLN A 435 18.07 -14.72 -3.83
C GLN A 435 18.47 -13.39 -4.48
N VAL A 436 17.60 -12.85 -5.35
CA VAL A 436 17.81 -11.58 -6.03
C VAL A 436 16.79 -10.56 -5.53
N PRO A 437 17.21 -9.64 -4.64
CA PRO A 437 16.35 -8.54 -4.22
C PRO A 437 16.11 -7.60 -5.41
N ILE A 438 14.92 -7.02 -5.49
CA ILE A 438 14.51 -6.13 -6.57
C ILE A 438 14.20 -4.73 -6.03
N ALA A 439 14.30 -3.72 -6.87
CA ALA A 439 13.90 -2.36 -6.52
C ALA A 439 12.73 -1.96 -7.43
N GLU A 440 11.58 -1.73 -6.80
CA GLU A 440 10.32 -1.41 -7.47
C GLU A 440 10.01 0.08 -7.37
N LEU A 441 9.42 0.65 -8.43
CA LEU A 441 9.11 2.08 -8.50
C LEU A 441 8.14 2.54 -7.40
N PRO A 442 6.99 1.86 -7.14
CA PRO A 442 6.05 2.31 -6.11
C PRO A 442 6.66 2.32 -4.70
N GLN A 443 7.40 1.27 -4.34
CA GLN A 443 8.05 1.17 -3.03
C GLN A 443 9.09 2.28 -2.85
N ASN A 444 9.90 2.54 -3.88
CA ASN A 444 10.91 3.59 -3.84
C ASN A 444 10.32 5.01 -3.84
N ALA A 445 9.16 5.20 -4.45
CA ALA A 445 8.41 6.45 -4.35
C ALA A 445 7.94 6.71 -2.90
N ALA A 446 7.44 5.67 -2.22
CA ALA A 446 7.08 5.75 -0.80
C ALA A 446 8.30 6.05 0.09
N VAL A 447 9.45 5.39 -0.15
CA VAL A 447 10.72 5.68 0.54
C VAL A 447 11.15 7.12 0.33
N ALA A 448 11.07 7.63 -0.90
CA ALA A 448 11.40 9.04 -1.18
C ALA A 448 10.47 10.00 -0.42
N SER A 449 9.18 9.75 -0.42
CA SER A 449 8.19 10.53 0.35
C SER A 449 8.50 10.50 1.85
N PHE A 450 8.87 9.33 2.38
CA PHE A 450 9.28 9.18 3.78
C PHE A 450 10.51 10.05 4.11
N PHE A 451 11.57 9.96 3.31
CA PHE A 451 12.81 10.70 3.56
C PHE A 451 12.65 12.21 3.36
N VAL A 452 11.85 12.68 2.39
CA VAL A 452 11.53 14.10 2.25
C VAL A 452 10.83 14.62 3.52
N ARG A 453 9.79 13.93 3.98
CA ARG A 453 9.06 14.31 5.20
C ARG A 453 9.95 14.26 6.45
N LEU A 454 10.80 13.26 6.56
CA LEU A 454 11.76 13.15 7.66
C LEU A 454 12.75 14.32 7.67
N ALA A 455 13.27 14.71 6.50
CA ALA A 455 14.14 15.88 6.36
C ALA A 455 13.44 17.17 6.82
N ASP A 456 12.21 17.35 6.39
CA ASP A 456 11.44 18.57 6.67
C ASP A 456 11.09 18.70 8.16
N LEU A 457 10.68 17.59 8.80
CA LEU A 457 10.31 17.58 10.20
C LEU A 457 11.54 17.61 11.12
N SER A 458 12.57 16.80 10.87
CA SER A 458 13.79 16.76 11.68
C SER A 458 14.70 17.97 11.46
N GLY A 459 14.67 18.57 10.26
CA GLY A 459 15.60 19.61 9.83
C GLY A 459 16.95 19.06 9.33
N ASP A 460 17.14 17.74 9.28
CA ASP A 460 18.33 17.11 8.69
C ASP A 460 18.17 16.96 7.18
N THR A 461 18.81 17.83 6.44
CA THR A 461 18.73 17.88 4.97
C THR A 461 19.39 16.70 4.27
N ASN A 462 20.24 15.90 4.96
CA ASN A 462 20.85 14.71 4.36
C ASN A 462 19.80 13.69 3.93
N HIS A 463 18.66 13.64 4.59
CA HIS A 463 17.57 12.76 4.18
C HIS A 463 16.99 13.09 2.79
N ARG A 464 17.11 14.35 2.31
CA ARG A 464 16.72 14.67 0.93
C ARG A 464 17.64 14.01 -0.11
N GLU A 465 18.93 13.80 0.21
CA GLU A 465 19.86 13.06 -0.66
C GLU A 465 19.44 11.59 -0.77
N GLU A 466 18.91 11.00 0.30
CA GLU A 466 18.38 9.63 0.28
C GLU A 466 17.06 9.54 -0.51
N ALA A 467 16.24 10.59 -0.49
CA ALA A 467 15.06 10.66 -1.36
C ALA A 467 15.47 10.74 -2.86
N VAL A 468 16.50 11.52 -3.19
CA VAL A 468 17.10 11.53 -4.54
C VAL A 468 17.63 10.14 -4.89
N TRP A 469 18.30 9.45 -3.95
CA TRP A 469 18.81 8.09 -4.14
C TRP A 469 17.69 7.10 -4.46
N ALA A 470 16.56 7.20 -3.76
CA ALA A 470 15.38 6.37 -4.00
C ALA A 470 14.83 6.52 -5.43
N LEU A 471 14.72 7.77 -5.92
CA LEU A 471 14.07 8.05 -7.20
C LEU A 471 14.99 7.93 -8.41
N LYS A 472 16.31 8.12 -8.25
CA LYS A 472 17.26 8.29 -9.39
C LYS A 472 17.34 7.10 -10.35
N ARG A 473 16.91 5.90 -9.92
CA ARG A 473 16.93 4.68 -10.74
C ARG A 473 15.79 4.60 -11.73
N PHE A 474 14.69 5.32 -11.50
CA PHE A 474 13.40 5.10 -12.16
C PHE A 474 12.98 6.15 -13.21
N PRO A 475 13.74 7.24 -13.51
CA PRO A 475 13.34 8.15 -14.57
C PRO A 475 13.15 7.40 -15.89
N GLY A 476 11.93 7.52 -16.46
CA GLY A 476 11.54 6.76 -17.67
C GLY A 476 10.75 5.48 -17.38
N ALA A 477 10.96 4.80 -16.24
CA ALA A 477 10.19 3.62 -15.85
C ALA A 477 8.70 3.93 -15.61
N HIS A 478 8.37 5.13 -15.13
CA HIS A 478 7.01 5.58 -14.86
C HIS A 478 6.04 5.36 -16.02
N ARG A 479 6.52 5.41 -17.28
CA ARG A 479 5.70 5.22 -18.50
C ARG A 479 5.02 3.85 -18.58
N GLN A 480 5.54 2.85 -17.86
CA GLN A 480 5.00 1.49 -17.84
C GLN A 480 3.92 1.32 -16.76
N PHE A 481 3.82 2.26 -15.83
CA PHE A 481 2.95 2.15 -14.66
C PHE A 481 1.62 2.92 -14.80
N GLY A 482 1.45 3.77 -15.81
CA GLY A 482 0.22 4.55 -15.97
C GLY A 482 -0.15 5.34 -14.71
N ALA A 483 -1.40 5.23 -14.24
CA ALA A 483 -1.87 5.90 -13.03
C ALA A 483 -1.13 5.45 -11.75
N PHE A 484 -0.56 4.24 -11.72
CA PHE A 484 0.26 3.76 -10.60
C PHE A 484 1.60 4.49 -10.45
N ALA A 485 2.01 5.31 -11.43
CA ALA A 485 3.16 6.18 -11.31
C ALA A 485 2.88 7.46 -10.50
N ALA A 486 1.64 7.71 -10.09
CA ALA A 486 1.25 8.92 -9.38
C ALA A 486 2.05 9.12 -8.08
N GLY A 487 2.28 8.06 -7.30
CA GLY A 487 3.10 8.11 -6.10
C GLY A 487 4.54 8.58 -6.38
N PHE A 488 5.13 8.16 -7.52
CA PHE A 488 6.44 8.66 -7.94
C PHE A 488 6.40 10.14 -8.33
N GLY A 489 5.35 10.57 -9.06
CA GLY A 489 5.13 11.98 -9.39
C GLY A 489 5.00 12.85 -8.15
N GLN A 490 4.22 12.41 -7.15
CA GLN A 490 4.03 13.11 -5.89
C GLN A 490 5.32 13.20 -5.06
N ALA A 491 6.06 12.11 -4.94
CA ALA A 491 7.34 12.09 -4.22
C ALA A 491 8.36 13.04 -4.86
N LEU A 492 8.42 13.04 -6.19
CA LEU A 492 9.30 13.94 -6.96
C LEU A 492 8.87 15.40 -6.80
N ALA A 493 7.58 15.70 -6.90
CA ALA A 493 7.06 17.05 -6.71
C ALA A 493 7.43 17.59 -5.32
N ARG A 494 7.24 16.80 -4.26
CA ARG A 494 7.63 17.16 -2.88
C ARG A 494 9.13 17.35 -2.72
N LEU A 495 9.93 16.52 -3.36
CA LEU A 495 11.39 16.61 -3.33
C LEU A 495 11.87 17.95 -3.94
N LEU A 496 11.23 18.42 -5.01
CA LEU A 496 11.58 19.63 -5.73
C LEU A 496 10.99 20.90 -5.13
N THR A 497 9.95 20.78 -4.30
CA THR A 497 9.26 21.91 -3.67
C THR A 497 9.87 22.18 -2.28
N LEU A 498 9.98 23.46 -1.93
CA LEU A 498 10.33 23.87 -0.58
C LEU A 498 9.09 23.82 0.31
N PRO A 499 9.16 23.19 1.49
CA PRO A 499 8.02 23.12 2.39
C PRO A 499 7.66 24.48 2.97
N LEU A 500 6.38 24.69 3.20
CA LEU A 500 5.89 25.80 4.03
C LEU A 500 6.07 25.41 5.50
N ILE A 501 7.00 26.06 6.19
CA ILE A 501 7.30 25.77 7.60
C ILE A 501 6.58 26.77 8.49
N VAL A 502 5.70 26.27 9.36
CA VAL A 502 5.02 27.06 10.40
C VAL A 502 5.62 26.72 11.75
N THR A 503 6.35 27.65 12.35
CA THR A 503 6.91 27.49 13.70
C THR A 503 5.96 28.13 14.71
N ILE A 504 5.39 27.32 15.60
CA ILE A 504 4.50 27.78 16.66
C ILE A 504 5.29 27.91 17.95
N ASN A 505 5.25 29.10 18.55
CA ASN A 505 5.92 29.42 19.78
C ASN A 505 4.88 29.53 20.91
N GLY A 506 5.04 28.77 21.99
CA GLY A 506 4.10 28.76 23.09
C GLY A 506 4.35 27.63 24.06
N SER A 507 3.51 27.50 25.08
CA SER A 507 3.59 26.41 26.04
C SER A 507 3.08 25.11 25.40
N ALA A 508 3.88 24.08 25.42
CA ALA A 508 3.51 22.76 24.86
C ALA A 508 2.16 22.28 25.42
N GLY A 509 1.28 21.82 24.54
CA GLY A 509 -0.04 21.30 24.90
C GLY A 509 -1.11 22.34 25.22
N SER A 510 -0.82 23.65 25.15
CA SER A 510 -1.85 24.68 25.35
C SER A 510 -2.90 24.65 24.22
N PRO A 511 -4.17 25.01 24.52
CA PRO A 511 -5.23 25.09 23.50
C PRO A 511 -4.90 26.05 22.36
N GLU A 512 -4.20 27.16 22.66
CA GLU A 512 -3.79 28.17 21.69
C GLU A 512 -2.76 27.61 20.71
N VAL A 513 -1.77 26.87 21.20
CA VAL A 513 -0.76 26.19 20.37
C VAL A 513 -1.43 25.18 19.46
N ARG A 514 -2.35 24.36 19.99
CA ARG A 514 -3.11 23.39 19.19
C ARG A 514 -3.97 24.08 18.13
N SER A 515 -4.67 25.17 18.49
CA SER A 515 -5.52 25.89 17.56
C SER A 515 -4.73 26.51 16.39
N LEU A 516 -3.55 27.09 16.65
CA LEU A 516 -2.67 27.59 15.61
C LEU A 516 -2.12 26.47 14.72
N ALA A 517 -1.72 25.34 15.30
CA ALA A 517 -1.23 24.18 14.55
C ALA A 517 -2.32 23.60 13.63
N GLN A 518 -3.53 23.44 14.16
CA GLN A 518 -4.66 22.95 13.40
C GLN A 518 -5.02 23.92 12.25
N ALA A 519 -5.07 25.23 12.52
CA ALA A 519 -5.31 26.23 11.49
C ALA A 519 -4.21 26.21 10.42
N ALA A 520 -2.94 26.09 10.82
CA ALA A 520 -1.83 26.02 9.87
C ALA A 520 -1.97 24.85 8.88
N THR A 521 -2.36 23.66 9.36
CA THR A 521 -2.48 22.47 8.51
C THR A 521 -3.79 22.40 7.72
N THR A 522 -4.86 23.05 8.21
CA THR A 522 -6.19 22.95 7.58
C THR A 522 -6.58 24.14 6.73
N GLN A 523 -5.95 25.30 6.91
CA GLN A 523 -6.39 26.54 6.27
C GLN A 523 -5.38 27.14 5.26
N LEU A 524 -4.10 26.71 5.32
CA LEU A 524 -3.09 27.32 4.45
C LEU A 524 -3.16 26.85 2.99
N GLY A 525 -3.89 25.76 2.71
CA GLY A 525 -4.10 25.27 1.34
C GLY A 525 -2.80 24.95 0.60
N HIS A 526 -1.72 24.66 1.32
CA HIS A 526 -0.44 24.30 0.73
C HIS A 526 -0.22 22.79 0.93
N GLY A 527 0.10 22.10 -0.15
CA GLY A 527 0.14 20.62 -0.20
C GLY A 527 0.99 19.92 0.85
N ASP A 528 2.01 20.60 1.44
CA ASP A 528 2.80 20.07 2.56
C ASP A 528 3.20 21.21 3.52
N VAL A 529 2.36 21.46 4.50
CA VAL A 529 2.68 22.36 5.62
C VAL A 529 3.40 21.58 6.70
N VAL A 530 4.59 22.01 7.06
CA VAL A 530 5.40 21.46 8.15
C VAL A 530 5.23 22.31 9.39
N VAL A 531 4.54 21.79 10.40
CA VAL A 531 4.38 22.48 11.68
C VAL A 531 5.51 22.07 12.62
N LYS A 532 6.22 23.06 13.16
CA LYS A 532 7.26 22.90 14.19
C LYS A 532 6.87 23.64 15.45
N PHE A 533 7.29 23.12 16.59
CA PHE A 533 7.02 23.73 17.89
C PHE A 533 8.31 24.23 18.51
N ARG A 534 8.20 25.39 19.15
CA ARG A 534 9.25 25.94 20.02
C ARG A 534 8.64 26.21 21.39
N ASP A 535 9.07 25.46 22.39
CA ASP A 535 8.61 25.69 23.75
C ASP A 535 9.04 27.09 24.21
N ALA A 536 8.06 27.90 24.53
CA ALA A 536 8.23 29.27 25.03
C ALA A 536 7.29 29.49 26.23
N PRO A 537 7.55 28.85 27.37
CA PRO A 537 6.65 28.85 28.53
C PRO A 537 6.41 30.24 29.13
N ASN A 538 7.24 31.21 28.79
CA ASN A 538 7.11 32.61 29.24
C ASN A 538 6.50 33.54 28.18
N ALA A 539 6.09 33.02 27.03
CA ALA A 539 5.33 33.79 26.05
C ALA A 539 3.93 34.09 26.60
N GLY A 540 3.52 35.35 26.63
CA GLY A 540 2.21 35.73 27.18
C GLY A 540 1.02 35.17 26.38
N SER A 541 1.21 34.82 25.09
CA SER A 541 0.25 34.14 24.21
C SER A 541 1.03 33.36 23.15
N ALA A 542 0.43 32.26 22.62
CA ALA A 542 1.02 31.52 21.52
C ALA A 542 1.01 32.36 20.22
N TRP A 543 2.02 32.13 19.38
CA TRP A 543 2.11 32.78 18.06
C TRP A 543 2.86 31.92 17.06
N ALA A 544 2.51 32.08 15.77
CA ALA A 544 3.11 31.37 14.67
C ALA A 544 4.04 32.28 13.84
N GLU A 545 5.11 31.73 13.34
CA GLU A 545 5.97 32.27 12.31
C GLU A 545 5.97 31.37 11.11
N ILE A 546 5.71 31.90 9.91
CA ILE A 546 5.69 31.15 8.67
C ILE A 546 7.00 31.40 7.93
N ARG A 547 7.62 30.36 7.41
CA ARG A 547 8.80 30.46 6.56
C ARG A 547 8.59 29.71 5.25
N LEU A 548 8.86 30.39 4.15
CA LEU A 548 8.92 29.81 2.81
C LEU A 548 10.26 30.18 2.18
N GLY A 549 11.14 29.19 2.00
CA GLY A 549 12.50 29.45 1.55
C GLY A 549 13.27 30.39 2.48
N GLY A 550 13.74 31.52 1.95
CA GLY A 550 14.48 32.55 2.70
C GLY A 550 13.60 33.63 3.36
N SER A 551 12.29 33.59 3.14
CA SER A 551 11.35 34.60 3.63
C SER A 551 10.64 34.14 4.90
N SER A 552 10.46 35.06 5.88
CA SER A 552 9.71 34.82 7.13
C SER A 552 8.58 35.83 7.25
N PHE A 553 7.43 35.34 7.77
CA PHE A 553 6.21 36.12 7.98
C PHE A 553 5.72 35.92 9.42
N GLY A 554 5.21 36.93 10.06
CA GLY A 554 4.70 36.85 11.43
C GLY A 554 5.25 37.95 12.34
N PRO A 555 4.96 37.92 13.66
CA PRO A 555 4.19 36.92 14.38
C PRO A 555 2.69 36.93 14.07
N ILE A 556 2.06 35.78 14.05
CA ILE A 556 0.62 35.58 13.85
C ILE A 556 0.06 34.92 15.10
N SER A 557 -0.87 35.57 15.81
CA SER A 557 -1.46 35.07 17.05
C SER A 557 -2.89 34.53 16.88
N GLU A 558 -3.55 34.92 15.77
CA GLU A 558 -4.93 34.56 15.49
C GLU A 558 -4.98 33.44 14.44
N PRO A 559 -5.59 32.28 14.74
CA PRO A 559 -5.72 31.16 13.80
C PRO A 559 -6.38 31.54 12.47
N SER A 560 -7.33 32.49 12.49
CA SER A 560 -8.04 33.00 11.31
C SER A 560 -7.16 33.76 10.31
N GLN A 561 -5.95 34.14 10.70
CA GLN A 561 -4.97 34.79 9.84
C GLN A 561 -4.06 33.82 9.09
N LEU A 562 -4.09 32.53 9.46
CA LEU A 562 -3.34 31.45 8.80
C LEU A 562 -4.09 30.97 7.55
N THR A 563 -4.27 31.84 6.58
CA THR A 563 -4.95 31.59 5.30
C THR A 563 -4.01 31.94 4.14
N PRO A 564 -4.22 31.34 2.93
CA PRO A 564 -3.44 31.69 1.74
C PRO A 564 -3.43 33.20 1.46
N ASP A 565 -4.59 33.88 1.57
CA ASP A 565 -4.71 35.30 1.41
C ASP A 565 -3.95 36.07 2.50
N GLY A 566 -3.98 35.58 3.74
CA GLY A 566 -3.25 36.16 4.86
C GLY A 566 -1.74 36.08 4.67
N ILE A 567 -1.23 34.99 4.08
CA ILE A 567 0.19 34.84 3.74
C ILE A 567 0.56 35.75 2.54
N GLY A 568 -0.28 35.79 1.50
CA GLY A 568 -0.05 36.65 0.33
C GLY A 568 -0.04 38.15 0.64
N ALA A 569 -0.70 38.54 1.73
CA ALA A 569 -0.69 39.93 2.24
C ALA A 569 0.56 40.25 3.10
N LEU A 570 1.33 39.23 3.49
CA LEU A 570 2.57 39.39 4.27
C LEU A 570 3.73 39.53 3.29
N GLU A 571 4.23 40.73 3.05
CA GLU A 571 5.45 40.92 2.27
C GLU A 571 6.63 40.25 2.96
N PRO A 572 7.52 39.55 2.19
CA PRO A 572 8.71 38.97 2.76
C PRO A 572 9.58 40.05 3.41
N ARG A 573 9.94 39.86 4.68
CA ARG A 573 10.84 40.76 5.41
C ARG A 573 12.29 40.45 5.07
#